data_c49215761222cff4313f4c3a6b32b750
#
_entry.id   c49215761222cff4313f4c3a6b32b750
#
_cell.length_a   1.000
_cell.length_b   1.000
_cell.length_c   1.000
_cell.angle_alpha   90.00
_cell.angle_beta   90.00
_cell.angle_gamma   90.00
#
_symmetry.space_group_name_H-M   'P 1'
#
loop_
_entity.id
_entity.type
_entity.pdbx_description
1 polymer ?
#
loop_
_entity_poly.entity_id
_entity_poly.type
_entity_poly.pdbx_seq_one_letter_code
_entity_poly.pdbx_strand_id
1 'polypeptide(L)'
;MKRHWNVPIWAGFAIVIVALVSYTPIFAVFPVTRDVPWANYLLFLLGGGLLAVGLRRAFRDPEQYRGKISGSILAALSVLLLGFFVVGTGYLTKQIPSVERALHPGQPAPPFVLQDIAGKQVASSELLKGHRAVVLVFYRGYW
;
A
#
# COMPACT_ATOMS: atom_id res chain seq x y z
N MET A 1 8.58 -0.46 44.79
CA MET A 1 9.43 0.21 43.78
C MET A 1 8.60 0.69 42.62
N LYS A 2 8.83 1.89 42.05
CA LYS A 2 8.10 2.36 40.85
C LYS A 2 8.67 1.65 39.64
N ARG A 3 7.82 0.85 38.91
CA ARG A 3 8.21 0.19 37.65
C ARG A 3 8.49 1.23 36.58
N HIS A 4 9.57 1.07 35.84
CA HIS A 4 9.98 1.98 34.79
C HIS A 4 9.07 1.81 33.55
N TRP A 5 8.87 2.90 32.82
CA TRP A 5 8.17 2.91 31.55
C TRP A 5 9.01 2.19 30.48
N ASN A 6 8.41 1.29 29.74
CA ASN A 6 9.10 0.51 28.71
C ASN A 6 9.02 1.24 27.36
N VAL A 7 9.87 2.26 27.20
CA VAL A 7 9.92 3.11 25.99
C VAL A 7 10.00 2.31 24.69
N PRO A 8 10.81 1.24 24.55
CA PRO A 8 10.88 0.44 23.33
C PRO A 8 9.54 -0.09 22.83
N ILE A 9 8.59 -0.45 23.71
CA ILE A 9 7.26 -0.92 23.29
C ILE A 9 6.51 0.19 22.56
N TRP A 10 6.47 1.38 23.12
CA TRP A 10 5.72 2.50 22.57
C TRP A 10 6.38 3.08 21.32
N ALA A 11 7.71 3.22 21.34
CA ALA A 11 8.47 3.67 20.19
C ALA A 11 8.33 2.67 19.01
N GLY A 12 8.43 1.37 19.28
CA GLY A 12 8.26 0.33 18.29
C GLY A 12 6.88 0.36 17.63
N PHE A 13 5.82 0.47 18.44
CA PHE A 13 4.46 0.59 17.92
C PHE A 13 4.23 1.88 17.11
N ALA A 14 4.75 3.02 17.62
CA ALA A 14 4.68 4.28 16.87
C ALA A 14 5.34 4.18 15.48
N ILE A 15 6.50 3.52 15.39
CA ILE A 15 7.18 3.29 14.10
C ILE A 15 6.34 2.39 13.19
N VAL A 16 5.68 1.36 13.72
CA VAL A 16 4.76 0.50 12.94
C VAL A 16 3.60 1.32 12.35
N ILE A 17 3.01 2.22 13.14
CA ILE A 17 1.96 3.13 12.63
C ILE A 17 2.51 4.04 11.53
N VAL A 18 3.70 4.63 11.75
CA VAL A 18 4.36 5.46 10.73
C VAL A 18 4.62 4.65 9.46
N ALA A 19 5.09 3.41 9.59
CA ALA A 19 5.30 2.52 8.45
C ALA A 19 4.03 2.31 7.62
N LEU A 20 2.89 2.11 8.27
CA LEU A 20 1.60 1.93 7.60
C LEU A 20 1.12 3.22 6.92
N VAL A 21 1.08 4.32 7.69
CA VAL A 21 0.45 5.57 7.24
C VAL A 21 1.28 6.29 6.18
N SER A 22 2.61 6.22 6.25
CA SER A 22 3.52 6.92 5.34
C SER A 22 3.49 6.35 3.91
N TYR A 23 2.97 5.14 3.70
CA TYR A 23 2.94 4.53 2.38
C TYR A 23 2.19 5.39 1.36
N THR A 24 0.93 5.74 1.64
CA THR A 24 0.07 6.46 0.69
C THR A 24 0.57 7.87 0.37
N PRO A 25 0.85 8.75 1.35
CA PRO A 25 1.21 10.14 1.07
C PRO A 25 2.68 10.32 0.63
N ILE A 26 3.57 9.38 0.97
CA ILE A 26 5.02 9.56 0.73
C ILE A 26 5.52 8.52 -0.27
N PHE A 27 5.43 7.24 0.07
CA PHE A 27 6.13 6.19 -0.66
C PHE A 27 5.40 5.73 -1.93
N ALA A 28 4.08 5.82 -1.99
CA ALA A 28 3.31 5.47 -3.18
C ALA A 28 3.47 6.48 -4.33
N VAL A 29 3.98 7.69 -4.05
CA VAL A 29 4.23 8.72 -5.06
C VAL A 29 5.44 8.34 -5.94
N PHE A 30 6.43 7.67 -5.37
CA PHE A 30 7.63 7.28 -6.11
C PHE A 30 7.50 5.88 -6.71
N PRO A 31 7.75 5.68 -8.03
CA PRO A 31 7.60 4.37 -8.67
C PRO A 31 8.38 3.25 -7.97
N VAL A 32 9.62 3.52 -7.54
CA VAL A 32 10.52 2.54 -6.91
C VAL A 32 9.97 1.98 -5.59
N THR A 33 9.31 2.84 -4.79
CA THR A 33 8.73 2.43 -3.49
C THR A 33 7.26 2.05 -3.58
N ARG A 34 6.58 2.45 -4.66
CA ARG A 34 5.21 2.03 -4.96
C ARG A 34 5.14 0.57 -5.38
N ASP A 35 6.02 0.15 -6.28
CA ASP A 35 6.00 -1.21 -6.83
C ASP A 35 6.50 -2.25 -5.82
N VAL A 36 7.53 -1.90 -5.05
CA VAL A 36 8.02 -2.68 -3.91
C VAL A 36 8.22 -1.75 -2.71
N PRO A 37 7.35 -1.81 -1.68
CA PRO A 37 7.39 -0.89 -0.54
C PRO A 37 8.50 -1.26 0.46
N TRP A 38 9.75 -1.35 -0.02
CA TRP A 38 10.90 -1.78 0.78
C TRP A 38 11.18 -0.86 1.98
N ALA A 39 10.95 0.45 1.82
CA ALA A 39 11.14 1.42 2.89
C ALA A 39 10.16 1.19 4.05
N ASN A 40 8.90 0.88 3.72
CA ASN A 40 7.89 0.54 4.72
C ASN A 40 8.22 -0.78 5.42
N TYR A 41 8.72 -1.79 4.69
CA TYR A 41 9.17 -3.06 5.30
C TYR A 41 10.34 -2.85 6.27
N LEU A 42 11.29 -1.96 5.95
CA LEU A 42 12.37 -1.60 6.89
C LEU A 42 11.82 -0.93 8.15
N LEU A 43 10.85 -0.03 8.03
CA LEU A 43 10.20 0.60 9.17
C LEU A 43 9.43 -0.44 10.01
N PHE A 44 8.71 -1.37 9.39
CA PHE A 44 8.06 -2.47 10.11
C PHE A 44 9.09 -3.36 10.84
N LEU A 45 10.22 -3.64 10.22
CA LEU A 45 11.31 -4.42 10.83
C LEU A 45 11.90 -3.71 12.05
N LEU A 46 12.17 -2.40 11.93
CA LEU A 46 12.68 -1.58 13.05
C LEU A 46 11.66 -1.49 14.18
N GLY A 47 10.41 -1.20 13.86
CA GLY A 47 9.33 -1.12 14.85
C GLY A 47 9.10 -2.45 15.56
N GLY A 48 9.06 -3.54 14.80
CA GLY A 48 8.94 -4.91 15.32
C GLY A 48 10.12 -5.32 16.19
N GLY A 49 11.33 -4.97 15.79
CA GLY A 49 12.55 -5.18 16.58
C GLY A 49 12.52 -4.48 17.93
N LEU A 50 12.12 -3.20 17.95
CA LEU A 50 11.94 -2.45 19.20
C LEU A 50 10.84 -3.03 20.10
N LEU A 51 9.71 -3.47 19.51
CA LEU A 51 8.65 -4.18 20.24
C LEU A 51 9.17 -5.48 20.85
N ALA A 52 9.93 -6.28 20.09
CA ALA A 52 10.53 -7.52 20.59
C ALA A 52 11.48 -7.26 21.76
N VAL A 53 12.35 -6.24 21.66
CA VAL A 53 13.24 -5.82 22.77
C VAL A 53 12.42 -5.39 23.97
N GLY A 54 11.39 -4.59 23.77
CA GLY A 54 10.52 -4.10 24.85
C GLY A 54 9.76 -5.25 25.53
N LEU A 55 9.21 -6.18 24.75
CA LEU A 55 8.56 -7.39 25.27
C LEU A 55 9.53 -8.25 26.07
N ARG A 56 10.73 -8.53 25.51
CA ARG A 56 11.74 -9.30 26.20
C ARG A 56 12.08 -8.70 27.56
N ARG A 57 12.23 -7.36 27.67
CA ARG A 57 12.44 -6.67 28.96
C ARG A 57 11.23 -6.84 29.89
N ALA A 58 10.02 -6.67 29.41
CA ALA A 58 8.81 -6.78 30.22
C ALA A 58 8.59 -8.20 30.76
N PHE A 59 8.99 -9.25 30.01
CA PHE A 59 8.84 -10.64 30.44
C PHE A 59 10.01 -11.11 31.31
N ARG A 60 11.23 -10.65 31.04
CA ARG A 60 12.43 -11.06 31.78
C ARG A 60 12.55 -10.37 33.13
N ASP A 61 12.24 -9.07 33.14
CA ASP A 61 12.39 -8.23 34.36
C ASP A 61 11.06 -7.53 34.72
N PRO A 62 10.02 -8.30 35.08
CA PRO A 62 8.65 -7.77 35.28
C PRO A 62 8.52 -6.85 36.49
N GLU A 63 9.47 -6.92 37.41
CA GLU A 63 9.50 -6.03 38.58
C GLU A 63 10.03 -4.64 38.22
N GLN A 64 10.92 -4.55 37.23
CA GLN A 64 11.53 -3.29 36.81
C GLN A 64 10.73 -2.61 35.68
N TYR A 65 10.16 -3.36 34.75
CA TYR A 65 9.49 -2.81 33.57
C TYR A 65 7.99 -3.12 33.52
N ARG A 66 7.22 -2.09 33.12
CA ARG A 66 5.80 -2.24 32.83
C ARG A 66 5.62 -2.71 31.38
N GLY A 67 4.49 -3.37 31.08
CA GLY A 67 4.07 -3.55 29.71
C GLY A 67 3.94 -4.99 29.23
N LYS A 68 3.80 -6.00 30.13
CA LYS A 68 3.52 -7.39 29.70
C LYS A 68 2.24 -7.46 28.86
N ILE A 69 1.13 -6.98 29.41
CA ILE A 69 -0.18 -7.07 28.74
C ILE A 69 -0.25 -6.07 27.57
N SER A 70 0.04 -4.79 27.83
CA SER A 70 -0.01 -3.76 26.80
C SER A 70 0.97 -4.03 25.66
N GLY A 71 2.20 -4.45 25.96
CA GLY A 71 3.18 -4.81 24.94
C GLY A 71 2.76 -6.01 24.09
N SER A 72 2.16 -7.04 24.70
CA SER A 72 1.66 -8.19 23.95
C SER A 72 0.49 -7.80 23.02
N ILE A 73 -0.42 -6.95 23.48
CA ILE A 73 -1.52 -6.43 22.67
C ILE A 73 -0.97 -5.60 21.48
N LEU A 74 -0.04 -4.68 21.77
CA LEU A 74 0.56 -3.84 20.72
C LEU A 74 1.37 -4.65 19.71
N ALA A 75 2.05 -5.70 20.16
CA ALA A 75 2.77 -6.61 19.25
C ALA A 75 1.81 -7.39 18.35
N ALA A 76 0.73 -7.96 18.93
CA ALA A 76 -0.29 -8.66 18.16
C ALA A 76 -0.94 -7.73 17.12
N LEU A 77 -1.28 -6.50 17.54
CA LEU A 77 -1.82 -5.48 16.64
C LEU A 77 -0.83 -5.12 15.52
N SER A 78 0.47 -5.01 15.84
CA SER A 78 1.52 -4.73 14.84
C SER A 78 1.65 -5.83 13.80
N VAL A 79 1.50 -7.09 14.20
CA VAL A 79 1.48 -8.23 13.27
C VAL A 79 0.26 -8.17 12.36
N LEU A 80 -0.92 -7.84 12.90
CA LEU A 80 -2.14 -7.66 12.10
C LEU A 80 -1.98 -6.50 11.10
N LEU A 81 -1.42 -5.37 11.52
CA LEU A 81 -1.17 -4.22 10.64
C LEU A 81 -0.18 -4.54 9.53
N LEU A 82 0.89 -5.28 9.85
CA LEU A 82 1.82 -5.78 8.84
C LEU A 82 1.13 -6.72 7.86
N GLY A 83 0.32 -7.66 8.34
CA GLY A 83 -0.45 -8.58 7.50
C GLY A 83 -1.41 -7.82 6.56
N PHE A 84 -2.14 -6.84 7.10
CA PHE A 84 -3.00 -5.96 6.30
C PHE A 84 -2.21 -5.19 5.23
N PHE A 85 -1.05 -4.64 5.59
CA PHE A 85 -0.18 -3.94 4.66
C PHE A 85 0.32 -4.84 3.53
N VAL A 86 0.79 -6.05 3.86
CA VAL A 86 1.29 -7.04 2.88
C VAL A 86 0.18 -7.48 1.93
N VAL A 87 -1.02 -7.78 2.46
CA VAL A 87 -2.18 -8.15 1.63
C VAL A 87 -2.62 -6.98 0.76
N GLY A 88 -2.68 -5.77 1.32
CA GLY A 88 -3.06 -4.56 0.59
C GLY A 88 -2.12 -4.27 -0.58
N THR A 89 -0.82 -4.23 -0.34
CA THR A 89 0.19 -3.86 -1.35
C THR A 89 0.61 -5.03 -2.25
N GLY A 90 0.61 -6.25 -1.74
CA GLY A 90 1.07 -7.43 -2.47
C GLY A 90 0.00 -8.14 -3.28
N TYR A 91 -1.23 -8.18 -2.77
CA TYR A 91 -2.33 -8.92 -3.38
C TYR A 91 -3.37 -8.00 -4.03
N LEU A 92 -3.98 -7.09 -3.26
CA LEU A 92 -5.11 -6.30 -3.77
C LEU A 92 -4.69 -5.32 -4.88
N THR A 93 -3.52 -4.70 -4.78
CA THR A 93 -3.03 -3.76 -5.81
C THR A 93 -2.57 -4.44 -7.09
N LYS A 94 -2.27 -5.74 -7.03
CA LYS A 94 -1.81 -6.54 -8.19
C LYS A 94 -2.93 -7.28 -8.90
N GLN A 95 -4.18 -7.14 -8.49
CA GLN A 95 -5.34 -7.70 -9.19
C GLN A 95 -5.63 -6.87 -10.45
N ILE A 96 -4.72 -6.91 -11.42
CA ILE A 96 -4.93 -6.35 -12.75
C ILE A 96 -5.62 -7.44 -13.59
N PRO A 97 -6.65 -7.11 -14.42
CA PRO A 97 -7.22 -8.07 -15.35
C PRO A 97 -6.13 -8.72 -16.19
N SER A 98 -6.23 -10.02 -16.40
CA SER A 98 -5.21 -10.78 -17.14
C SER A 98 -4.99 -10.21 -18.53
N VAL A 99 -3.73 -10.05 -18.91
CA VAL A 99 -3.31 -9.54 -20.23
C VAL A 99 -3.81 -10.44 -21.36
N GLU A 100 -4.17 -11.69 -21.06
CA GLU A 100 -4.74 -12.65 -22.03
C GLU A 100 -6.02 -12.16 -22.74
N ARG A 101 -6.76 -11.25 -22.10
CA ARG A 101 -7.94 -10.59 -22.68
C ARG A 101 -7.64 -9.25 -23.34
N ALA A 102 -6.40 -8.80 -23.28
CA ALA A 102 -5.98 -7.58 -23.93
C ALA A 102 -5.82 -7.82 -25.44
N LEU A 103 -6.15 -6.78 -26.22
CA LEU A 103 -5.91 -6.82 -27.66
C LEU A 103 -4.41 -6.88 -27.93
N HIS A 104 -4.03 -7.77 -28.84
CA HIS A 104 -2.66 -7.86 -29.31
C HIS A 104 -2.44 -6.94 -30.53
N PRO A 105 -1.20 -6.48 -30.76
CA PRO A 105 -0.87 -5.72 -31.97
C PRO A 105 -1.31 -6.47 -33.24
N GLY A 106 -1.99 -5.75 -34.15
CA GLY A 106 -2.53 -6.34 -35.37
C GLY A 106 -3.97 -6.85 -35.28
N GLN A 107 -4.56 -6.90 -34.08
CA GLN A 107 -5.98 -7.22 -33.94
C GLN A 107 -6.85 -5.97 -34.14
N PRO A 108 -8.02 -6.08 -34.80
CA PRO A 108 -8.94 -4.98 -34.96
C PRO A 108 -9.45 -4.52 -33.60
N ALA A 109 -9.39 -3.22 -33.33
CA ALA A 109 -9.94 -2.64 -32.11
C ALA A 109 -11.48 -2.82 -32.09
N PRO A 110 -12.07 -3.19 -30.95
CA PRO A 110 -13.52 -3.27 -30.83
C PRO A 110 -14.15 -1.90 -31.08
N PRO A 111 -15.30 -1.85 -31.74
CA PRO A 111 -16.01 -0.59 -31.93
C PRO A 111 -16.45 -0.02 -30.57
N PHE A 112 -16.29 1.28 -30.38
CA PHE A 112 -16.76 1.97 -29.18
C PHE A 112 -17.45 3.27 -29.56
N VAL A 113 -18.35 3.71 -28.71
CA VAL A 113 -19.02 5.00 -28.80
C VAL A 113 -18.80 5.74 -27.47
N LEU A 114 -18.26 6.94 -27.53
CA LEU A 114 -18.03 7.81 -26.38
C LEU A 114 -18.83 9.10 -26.54
N GLN A 115 -19.16 9.73 -25.40
CA GLN A 115 -19.72 11.07 -25.41
C GLN A 115 -18.59 12.10 -25.33
N ASP A 116 -18.66 13.14 -26.14
CA ASP A 116 -17.79 14.29 -26.04
C ASP A 116 -18.24 15.22 -24.88
N ILE A 117 -17.50 16.28 -24.65
CA ILE A 117 -17.80 17.26 -23.59
C ILE A 117 -19.13 18.01 -23.82
N ALA A 118 -19.65 17.99 -25.04
CA ALA A 118 -20.95 18.58 -25.41
C ALA A 118 -22.10 17.55 -25.34
N GLY A 119 -21.83 16.30 -24.91
CA GLY A 119 -22.81 15.22 -24.84
C GLY A 119 -23.11 14.54 -26.16
N LYS A 120 -22.40 14.90 -27.25
CA LYS A 120 -22.57 14.28 -28.56
C LYS A 120 -21.87 12.89 -28.57
N GLN A 121 -22.57 11.90 -29.12
CA GLN A 121 -21.98 10.57 -29.31
C GLN A 121 -21.00 10.57 -30.49
N VAL A 122 -19.80 10.08 -30.26
CA VAL A 122 -18.72 9.95 -31.25
C VAL A 122 -18.32 8.48 -31.32
N ALA A 123 -18.51 7.89 -32.51
CA ALA A 123 -18.12 6.51 -32.76
C ALA A 123 -16.65 6.42 -33.19
N SER A 124 -15.97 5.32 -32.80
CA SER A 124 -14.58 5.04 -33.21
C SER A 124 -14.39 5.07 -34.71
N SER A 125 -15.38 4.62 -35.48
CA SER A 125 -15.38 4.66 -36.94
C SER A 125 -15.38 6.08 -37.52
N GLU A 126 -15.97 7.05 -36.81
CA GLU A 126 -15.95 8.46 -37.23
C GLU A 126 -14.58 9.09 -36.96
N LEU A 127 -13.97 8.76 -35.83
CA LEU A 127 -12.64 9.25 -35.49
C LEU A 127 -11.56 8.76 -36.47
N LEU A 128 -11.75 7.59 -37.07
CA LEU A 128 -10.82 7.03 -38.04
C LEU A 128 -11.03 7.59 -39.46
N LYS A 129 -12.18 8.24 -39.75
CA LYS A 129 -12.43 8.83 -41.07
C LYS A 129 -11.51 10.04 -41.27
N GLY A 130 -10.64 9.94 -42.26
CA GLY A 130 -9.72 11.02 -42.64
C GLY A 130 -8.46 11.13 -41.79
N HIS A 131 -8.25 10.23 -40.81
CA HIS A 131 -7.05 10.20 -39.97
C HIS A 131 -6.27 8.90 -40.15
N ARG A 132 -4.93 8.98 -40.06
CA ARG A 132 -4.05 7.79 -40.18
C ARG A 132 -4.04 6.95 -38.92
N ALA A 133 -4.30 7.55 -37.77
CA ALA A 133 -4.31 6.87 -36.48
C ALA A 133 -5.14 7.67 -35.47
N VAL A 134 -5.65 6.95 -34.46
CA VAL A 134 -6.28 7.53 -33.26
C VAL A 134 -5.53 7.06 -32.05
N VAL A 135 -5.12 7.96 -31.20
CA VAL A 135 -4.47 7.67 -29.91
C VAL A 135 -5.50 7.79 -28.79
N LEU A 136 -5.73 6.69 -28.09
CA LEU A 136 -6.61 6.67 -26.90
C LEU A 136 -5.76 6.85 -25.66
N VAL A 137 -6.04 7.89 -24.88
CA VAL A 137 -5.37 8.13 -23.60
C VAL A 137 -6.35 7.86 -22.48
N PHE A 138 -6.03 6.85 -21.66
CA PHE A 138 -6.82 6.51 -20.48
C PHE A 138 -6.19 7.17 -19.26
N TYR A 139 -6.98 7.89 -18.48
CA TYR A 139 -6.52 8.50 -17.25
C TYR A 139 -7.52 8.26 -16.12
N ARG A 140 -7.03 8.27 -14.89
CA ARG A 140 -7.80 7.87 -13.70
C ARG A 140 -8.39 9.07 -12.95
N GLY A 141 -8.78 10.13 -13.57
CA GLY A 141 -9.34 11.30 -12.88
C GLY A 141 -8.27 12.28 -12.36
N TYR A 142 -8.74 13.35 -11.73
CA TYR A 142 -7.92 14.50 -11.32
C TYR A 142 -7.52 14.45 -9.83
N TRP A 143 -7.38 13.31 -9.21
CA TRP A 143 -6.90 13.21 -7.83
C TRP A 143 -5.52 12.60 -7.75
#